data_ac1b3e3004ca623a22b7cebe39531117
#
_entry.id   ac1b3e3004ca623a22b7cebe39531117
#
_cell.length_a   1.000
_cell.length_b   1.000
_cell.length_c   1.000
_cell.angle_alpha   90.00
_cell.angle_beta   90.00
_cell.angle_gamma   90.00
#
_symmetry.space_group_name_H-M   'P 1'
#
loop_
_entity.id
_entity.type
_entity.pdbx_description
1 polymer ?
#
loop_
_entity_poly.entity_id
_entity_poly.type
_entity_poly.pdbx_seq_one_letter_code
_entity_poly.pdbx_strand_id
1 'polypeptide(L)'
;PKTGLIAGSGGPSTANMLQSFDVAREKGPKRVGPFMVPRCMSSTVSACIATFFKIKGVNFSITSACSTSAHCIGIGADQIKYGNQNIVFAGGGEELDWTLSVLFDAMGAMSSKYNETPELASRPYDLNRDGFVIAGGGGMLVLEELEHAKARGAKIYGEIVGHCANSDGYDMVAPSGEGAVRCMSEALSGINEKVDYINAHGTSTPVGDIQELHAIREVFKDKEYLPKLTSTKSITGH
;
A
#
# COMPACT_ATOMS: atom_id res chain seq x y z
N PRO A 1 -16.17 -1.49 -22.49
CA PRO A 1 -16.17 -0.80 -21.20
C PRO A 1 -14.77 -0.29 -20.88
N LYS A 2 -14.68 1.04 -20.62
CA LYS A 2 -13.40 1.74 -20.41
C LYS A 2 -13.22 2.19 -18.95
N THR A 3 -13.93 1.52 -18.02
CA THR A 3 -13.77 1.72 -16.58
C THR A 3 -13.27 0.43 -15.94
N GLY A 4 -12.09 0.47 -15.37
CA GLY A 4 -11.41 -0.65 -14.72
C GLY A 4 -11.26 -0.46 -13.22
N LEU A 5 -10.78 -1.52 -12.56
CA LEU A 5 -10.47 -1.56 -11.12
C LEU A 5 -9.20 -2.37 -10.90
N ILE A 6 -8.23 -1.78 -10.23
CA ILE A 6 -7.02 -2.47 -9.76
C ILE A 6 -6.85 -2.16 -8.28
N ALA A 7 -7.15 -3.13 -7.43
CA ALA A 7 -7.14 -2.94 -5.99
C ALA A 7 -6.72 -4.24 -5.29
N GLY A 8 -5.95 -4.11 -4.23
CA GLY A 8 -5.41 -5.27 -3.51
C GLY A 8 -5.38 -5.09 -2.01
N SER A 9 -4.84 -6.11 -1.36
CA SER A 9 -4.52 -6.15 0.06
C SER A 9 -3.12 -6.74 0.21
N GLY A 10 -2.43 -6.41 1.29
CA GLY A 10 -1.10 -6.96 1.59
C GLY A 10 -1.11 -8.47 1.81
N GLY A 11 -2.26 -9.03 2.18
CA GLY A 11 -2.47 -10.46 2.34
C GLY A 11 -3.94 -10.86 2.27
N PRO A 12 -4.25 -12.16 2.33
CA PRO A 12 -5.61 -12.65 2.47
C PRO A 12 -6.14 -12.39 3.89
N SER A 13 -7.46 -12.50 4.09
CA SER A 13 -8.05 -12.46 5.43
C SER A 13 -7.61 -13.66 6.26
N THR A 14 -6.69 -13.43 7.19
CA THR A 14 -6.18 -14.46 8.12
C THR A 14 -7.25 -14.87 9.12
N ALA A 15 -8.10 -13.93 9.56
CA ALA A 15 -9.24 -14.21 10.44
C ALA A 15 -10.23 -15.21 9.82
N ASN A 16 -10.66 -14.96 8.57
CA ASN A 16 -11.57 -15.88 7.88
C ASN A 16 -10.92 -17.24 7.57
N MET A 17 -9.62 -17.26 7.29
CA MET A 17 -8.87 -18.52 7.11
C MET A 17 -8.86 -19.34 8.39
N LEU A 18 -8.50 -18.74 9.53
CA LEU A 18 -8.48 -19.41 10.81
C LEU A 18 -9.89 -19.95 11.17
N GLN A 19 -10.91 -19.11 11.06
CA GLN A 19 -12.30 -19.52 11.29
C GLN A 19 -12.69 -20.72 10.42
N SER A 20 -12.30 -20.71 9.14
CA SER A 20 -12.60 -21.83 8.23
C SER A 20 -11.95 -23.13 8.68
N PHE A 21 -10.69 -23.06 9.10
CA PHE A 21 -9.95 -24.24 9.55
C PHE A 21 -10.50 -24.79 10.87
N ASP A 22 -10.88 -23.94 11.81
CA ASP A 22 -11.48 -24.36 13.07
C ASP A 22 -12.83 -25.02 12.86
N VAL A 23 -13.71 -24.41 12.04
CA VAL A 23 -14.99 -25.04 11.70
C VAL A 23 -14.77 -26.38 10.97
N ALA A 24 -13.79 -26.46 10.06
CA ALA A 24 -13.51 -27.72 9.35
C ALA A 24 -13.01 -28.82 10.30
N ARG A 25 -12.17 -28.47 11.27
CA ARG A 25 -11.67 -29.43 12.29
C ARG A 25 -12.77 -29.92 13.24
N GLU A 26 -13.63 -29.01 13.70
CA GLU A 26 -14.67 -29.33 14.68
C GLU A 26 -15.91 -30.00 14.06
N LYS A 27 -16.33 -29.53 12.89
CA LYS A 27 -17.66 -29.85 12.30
C LYS A 27 -17.58 -30.46 10.90
N GLY A 28 -16.38 -30.60 10.37
CA GLY A 28 -16.13 -31.09 9.02
C GLY A 28 -16.27 -30.03 7.91
N PRO A 29 -15.66 -30.28 6.73
CA PRO A 29 -15.51 -29.28 5.66
C PRO A 29 -16.83 -28.76 5.10
N LYS A 30 -17.89 -29.58 5.12
CA LYS A 30 -19.22 -29.17 4.63
C LYS A 30 -19.88 -28.07 5.47
N ARG A 31 -19.37 -27.81 6.68
CA ARG A 31 -19.88 -26.79 7.59
C ARG A 31 -19.17 -25.43 7.48
N VAL A 32 -18.08 -25.36 6.74
CA VAL A 32 -17.32 -24.12 6.51
C VAL A 32 -18.16 -23.06 5.78
N GLY A 33 -19.06 -23.48 4.92
CA GLY A 33 -19.93 -22.58 4.15
C GLY A 33 -19.36 -22.21 2.78
N PRO A 34 -20.21 -21.78 1.86
CA PRO A 34 -19.85 -21.64 0.44
C PRO A 34 -19.09 -20.35 0.10
N PHE A 35 -19.01 -19.39 1.02
CA PHE A 35 -18.47 -18.05 0.74
C PHE A 35 -17.06 -17.81 1.28
N MET A 36 -16.40 -18.81 1.86
CA MET A 36 -15.09 -18.60 2.49
C MET A 36 -13.97 -18.44 1.47
N VAL A 37 -14.05 -19.06 0.30
CA VAL A 37 -13.10 -18.82 -0.78
C VAL A 37 -13.09 -17.34 -1.21
N PRO A 38 -14.23 -16.70 -1.56
CA PRO A 38 -14.26 -15.27 -1.85
C PRO A 38 -13.79 -14.36 -0.72
N ARG A 39 -13.90 -14.81 0.54
CA ARG A 39 -13.43 -14.03 1.71
C ARG A 39 -11.93 -14.13 1.94
N CYS A 40 -11.30 -15.23 1.52
CA CYS A 40 -9.90 -15.53 1.82
C CYS A 40 -8.96 -15.43 0.61
N MET A 41 -9.46 -15.24 -0.60
CA MET A 41 -8.60 -15.16 -1.78
C MET A 41 -7.86 -13.82 -1.84
N SER A 42 -6.65 -13.81 -2.41
CA SER A 42 -5.83 -12.60 -2.58
C SER A 42 -6.49 -11.52 -3.44
N SER A 43 -7.46 -11.88 -4.27
CA SER A 43 -8.23 -10.98 -5.13
C SER A 43 -9.58 -10.53 -4.55
N THR A 44 -9.84 -10.78 -3.27
CA THR A 44 -11.12 -10.43 -2.61
C THR A 44 -11.49 -8.98 -2.80
N VAL A 45 -10.55 -8.06 -2.60
CA VAL A 45 -10.80 -6.61 -2.67
C VAL A 45 -11.33 -6.21 -4.05
N SER A 46 -10.62 -6.56 -5.11
CA SER A 46 -11.04 -6.20 -6.48
C SER A 46 -12.32 -6.94 -6.91
N ALA A 47 -12.47 -8.21 -6.54
CA ALA A 47 -13.64 -8.99 -6.88
C ALA A 47 -14.92 -8.44 -6.24
N CYS A 48 -14.88 -8.14 -4.95
CA CYS A 48 -16.05 -7.60 -4.23
C CYS A 48 -16.45 -6.22 -4.77
N ILE A 49 -15.50 -5.31 -4.94
CA ILE A 49 -15.76 -3.95 -5.43
C ILE A 49 -16.29 -3.99 -6.87
N ALA A 50 -15.64 -4.75 -7.76
CA ALA A 50 -16.07 -4.86 -9.15
C ALA A 50 -17.48 -5.43 -9.28
N THR A 51 -17.81 -6.44 -8.48
CA THR A 51 -19.14 -7.06 -8.47
C THR A 51 -20.20 -6.08 -7.96
N PHE A 52 -19.91 -5.38 -6.86
CA PHE A 52 -20.85 -4.45 -6.26
C PHE A 52 -21.16 -3.27 -7.19
N PHE A 53 -20.13 -2.66 -7.79
CA PHE A 53 -20.29 -1.52 -8.69
C PHE A 53 -20.49 -1.92 -10.16
N LYS A 54 -20.54 -3.22 -10.48
CA LYS A 54 -20.72 -3.75 -11.83
C LYS A 54 -19.68 -3.22 -12.83
N ILE A 55 -18.44 -3.10 -12.36
CA ILE A 55 -17.31 -2.68 -13.19
C ILE A 55 -16.99 -3.80 -14.20
N LYS A 56 -16.87 -3.46 -15.49
CA LYS A 56 -16.72 -4.41 -16.58
C LYS A 56 -15.44 -4.24 -17.40
N GLY A 57 -14.61 -3.27 -17.06
CA GLY A 57 -13.28 -3.10 -17.65
C GLY A 57 -12.24 -4.03 -17.03
N VAL A 58 -10.98 -3.68 -17.16
CA VAL A 58 -9.86 -4.42 -16.52
C VAL A 58 -10.13 -4.55 -15.02
N ASN A 59 -9.99 -5.77 -14.48
CA ASN A 59 -10.15 -6.04 -13.07
C ASN A 59 -9.20 -7.14 -12.60
N PHE A 60 -8.30 -6.79 -11.69
CA PHE A 60 -7.43 -7.73 -10.98
C PHE A 60 -6.88 -7.11 -9.70
N SER A 61 -6.31 -7.95 -8.83
CA SER A 61 -5.60 -7.52 -7.63
C SER A 61 -4.09 -7.70 -7.79
N ILE A 62 -3.35 -6.81 -7.13
CA ILE A 62 -1.93 -6.95 -6.86
C ILE A 62 -1.80 -7.24 -5.36
N THR A 63 -0.84 -8.05 -4.97
CA THR A 63 -0.47 -8.30 -3.59
C THR A 63 1.05 -8.20 -3.48
N SER A 64 1.52 -7.16 -2.83
CA SER A 64 2.95 -6.84 -2.64
C SER A 64 3.18 -6.16 -1.29
N ALA A 65 2.62 -6.78 -0.24
CA ALA A 65 2.70 -6.32 1.14
C ALA A 65 2.34 -4.82 1.26
N CYS A 66 3.13 -4.04 1.99
CA CYS A 66 2.91 -2.61 2.23
C CYS A 66 2.89 -1.75 0.95
N SER A 67 3.46 -2.23 -0.16
CA SER A 67 3.51 -1.52 -1.45
C SER A 67 2.28 -1.75 -2.33
N THR A 68 1.35 -2.62 -1.93
CA THR A 68 0.21 -3.07 -2.74
C THR A 68 -0.56 -1.92 -3.38
N SER A 69 -1.00 -0.95 -2.58
CA SER A 69 -1.82 0.17 -3.09
C SER A 69 -1.04 1.07 -4.05
N ALA A 70 0.24 1.32 -3.79
CA ALA A 70 1.10 2.09 -4.67
C ALA A 70 1.29 1.39 -6.03
N HIS A 71 1.50 0.08 -6.03
CA HIS A 71 1.57 -0.72 -7.26
C HIS A 71 0.23 -0.72 -8.00
N CYS A 72 -0.90 -0.83 -7.31
CA CYS A 72 -2.23 -0.73 -7.93
C CYS A 72 -2.42 0.62 -8.63
N ILE A 73 -1.98 1.72 -8.00
CA ILE A 73 -2.06 3.07 -8.55
C ILE A 73 -1.17 3.21 -9.78
N GLY A 74 0.09 2.79 -9.70
CA GLY A 74 1.03 2.86 -10.81
C GLY A 74 0.56 2.06 -12.04
N ILE A 75 0.18 0.80 -11.84
CA ILE A 75 -0.36 -0.03 -12.93
C ILE A 75 -1.69 0.51 -13.45
N GLY A 76 -2.53 1.09 -12.57
CA GLY A 76 -3.76 1.77 -12.98
C GLY A 76 -3.49 2.96 -13.90
N ALA A 77 -2.47 3.76 -13.60
CA ALA A 77 -2.02 4.85 -14.46
C ALA A 77 -1.51 4.35 -15.81
N ASP A 78 -0.77 3.24 -15.84
CA ASP A 78 -0.33 2.60 -17.09
C ASP A 78 -1.50 2.12 -17.96
N GLN A 79 -2.58 1.58 -17.37
CA GLN A 79 -3.77 1.20 -18.13
C GLN A 79 -4.40 2.40 -18.87
N ILE A 80 -4.35 3.57 -18.27
CA ILE A 80 -4.84 4.81 -18.87
C ILE A 80 -3.83 5.33 -19.92
N LYS A 81 -2.57 5.39 -19.55
CA LYS A 81 -1.48 5.84 -20.43
C LYS A 81 -1.42 5.07 -21.75
N TYR A 82 -1.64 3.76 -21.72
CA TYR A 82 -1.68 2.91 -22.92
C TYR A 82 -3.05 2.85 -23.61
N GLY A 83 -4.02 3.65 -23.17
CA GLY A 83 -5.34 3.72 -23.80
C GLY A 83 -6.25 2.49 -23.54
N ASN A 84 -5.88 1.60 -22.64
CA ASN A 84 -6.67 0.43 -22.30
C ASN A 84 -7.95 0.81 -21.54
N GLN A 85 -7.87 1.79 -20.66
CA GLN A 85 -8.99 2.29 -19.86
C GLN A 85 -9.02 3.83 -19.90
N ASN A 86 -10.22 4.43 -19.72
CA ASN A 86 -10.36 5.87 -19.52
C ASN A 86 -10.41 6.22 -18.03
N ILE A 87 -10.96 5.30 -17.21
CA ILE A 87 -11.07 5.45 -15.75
C ILE A 87 -10.57 4.16 -15.11
N VAL A 88 -9.77 4.27 -14.06
CA VAL A 88 -9.36 3.15 -13.21
C VAL A 88 -9.53 3.54 -11.75
N PHE A 89 -10.32 2.77 -11.02
CA PHE A 89 -10.31 2.80 -9.56
C PHE A 89 -9.09 2.03 -9.09
N ALA A 90 -8.17 2.69 -8.37
CA ALA A 90 -6.90 2.10 -7.97
C ALA A 90 -6.60 2.37 -6.49
N GLY A 91 -6.20 1.32 -5.78
CA GLY A 91 -5.91 1.44 -4.35
C GLY A 91 -5.89 0.11 -3.62
N GLY A 92 -6.30 0.10 -2.37
CA GLY A 92 -6.31 -1.11 -1.58
C GLY A 92 -7.16 -1.03 -0.32
N GLY A 93 -7.28 -2.14 0.35
CA GLY A 93 -7.92 -2.29 1.64
C GLY A 93 -7.21 -3.35 2.47
N GLU A 94 -7.08 -3.10 3.76
CA GLU A 94 -6.41 -3.98 4.69
C GLU A 94 -7.31 -4.24 5.90
N GLU A 95 -7.42 -5.50 6.28
CA GLU A 95 -8.12 -5.94 7.48
C GLU A 95 -7.22 -5.71 8.71
N LEU A 96 -7.80 -5.31 9.83
CA LEU A 96 -7.14 -5.31 11.12
C LEU A 96 -7.69 -6.46 11.97
N ASP A 97 -6.84 -7.46 12.22
CA ASP A 97 -7.18 -8.60 13.05
C ASP A 97 -5.93 -9.14 13.77
N TRP A 98 -6.11 -9.71 14.96
CA TRP A 98 -5.02 -10.26 15.76
C TRP A 98 -4.28 -11.41 15.05
N THR A 99 -4.95 -12.14 14.16
CA THR A 99 -4.37 -13.27 13.42
C THR A 99 -3.28 -12.84 12.44
N LEU A 100 -3.36 -11.60 11.92
CA LEU A 100 -2.27 -11.00 11.15
C LEU A 100 -1.25 -10.32 12.08
N SER A 101 -1.74 -9.62 13.11
CA SER A 101 -0.89 -8.89 14.05
C SER A 101 0.14 -9.79 14.71
N VAL A 102 -0.25 -11.00 15.14
CA VAL A 102 0.65 -11.96 15.79
C VAL A 102 1.84 -12.38 14.93
N LEU A 103 1.70 -12.37 13.60
CA LEU A 103 2.80 -12.71 12.70
C LEU A 103 3.87 -11.62 12.69
N PHE A 104 3.47 -10.36 12.73
CA PHE A 104 4.38 -9.23 12.82
C PHE A 104 4.96 -9.05 14.22
N ASP A 105 4.19 -9.36 15.26
CA ASP A 105 4.67 -9.35 16.64
C ASP A 105 5.75 -10.43 16.86
N ALA A 106 5.52 -11.64 16.36
CA ALA A 106 6.50 -12.72 16.38
C ALA A 106 7.82 -12.38 15.65
N MET A 107 7.77 -11.51 14.65
CA MET A 107 8.93 -10.99 13.93
C MET A 107 9.65 -9.86 14.70
N GLY A 108 9.08 -9.35 15.79
CA GLY A 108 9.62 -8.23 16.56
C GLY A 108 9.52 -6.88 15.85
N ALA A 109 8.60 -6.75 14.90
CA ALA A 109 8.46 -5.54 14.09
C ALA A 109 7.49 -4.51 14.69
N MET A 110 6.64 -4.93 15.62
CA MET A 110 5.62 -4.07 16.25
C MET A 110 6.13 -3.34 17.49
N SER A 111 5.58 -2.15 17.72
CA SER A 111 5.80 -1.40 18.95
C SER A 111 5.24 -2.16 20.16
N SER A 112 6.01 -2.25 21.24
CA SER A 112 5.61 -2.92 22.47
C SER A 112 5.86 -2.11 23.75
N LYS A 113 6.73 -1.10 23.70
CA LYS A 113 7.07 -0.27 24.87
C LYS A 113 5.96 0.69 25.28
N TYR A 114 5.02 0.97 24.38
CA TYR A 114 4.00 1.99 24.56
C TYR A 114 2.60 1.43 24.77
N ASN A 115 2.47 0.15 25.22
CA ASN A 115 1.15 -0.46 25.42
C ASN A 115 0.29 0.28 26.47
N GLU A 116 0.93 0.93 27.45
CA GLU A 116 0.24 1.74 28.47
C GLU A 116 -0.01 3.20 28.01
N THR A 117 0.60 3.61 26.91
CA THR A 117 0.48 4.96 26.31
C THR A 117 0.40 4.86 24.79
N PRO A 118 -0.64 4.18 24.26
CA PRO A 118 -0.70 3.80 22.82
C PRO A 118 -0.70 5.00 21.88
N GLU A 119 -1.17 6.16 22.31
CA GLU A 119 -1.13 7.41 21.54
C GLU A 119 0.29 7.90 21.25
N LEU A 120 1.30 7.39 21.95
CA LEU A 120 2.71 7.71 21.75
C LEU A 120 3.47 6.66 20.93
N ALA A 121 2.83 5.56 20.57
CA ALA A 121 3.50 4.38 19.99
C ALA A 121 3.95 4.61 18.54
N SER A 122 3.07 5.11 17.68
CA SER A 122 3.42 5.40 16.28
C SER A 122 4.15 6.75 16.19
N ARG A 123 5.48 6.69 16.08
CA ARG A 123 6.37 7.85 16.15
C ARG A 123 7.50 7.79 15.11
N PRO A 124 7.17 7.77 13.79
CA PRO A 124 8.17 7.69 12.73
C PRO A 124 9.27 8.72 12.91
N TYR A 125 10.52 8.28 12.69
CA TYR A 125 11.75 9.09 12.79
C TYR A 125 12.13 9.57 14.19
N ASP A 126 11.31 9.32 15.21
CA ASP A 126 11.63 9.66 16.59
C ASP A 126 12.75 8.76 17.14
N LEU A 127 13.58 9.32 18.04
CA LEU A 127 14.70 8.60 18.65
C LEU A 127 14.23 7.38 19.47
N ASN A 128 13.08 7.48 20.10
CA ASN A 128 12.54 6.43 20.98
C ASN A 128 11.55 5.50 20.29
N ARG A 129 11.43 5.54 18.96
CA ARG A 129 10.58 4.60 18.22
C ARG A 129 11.04 3.16 18.41
N ASP A 130 10.13 2.21 18.48
CA ASP A 130 10.44 0.83 18.79
C ASP A 130 9.74 -0.21 17.89
N GLY A 131 9.03 0.23 16.88
CA GLY A 131 8.29 -0.63 15.96
C GLY A 131 7.05 0.08 15.41
N PHE A 132 6.36 -0.55 14.48
CA PHE A 132 5.15 0.03 13.91
C PHE A 132 3.90 -0.33 14.74
N VAL A 133 2.85 0.47 14.57
CA VAL A 133 1.50 0.19 15.09
C VAL A 133 0.66 -0.28 13.91
N ILE A 134 0.21 -1.53 13.96
CA ILE A 134 -0.61 -2.11 12.90
C ILE A 134 -1.99 -1.45 12.84
N ALA A 135 -2.48 -1.20 11.63
CA ALA A 135 -3.79 -0.59 11.40
C ALA A 135 -4.49 -1.26 10.23
N GLY A 136 -5.79 -1.08 10.18
CA GLY A 136 -6.63 -1.45 9.04
C GLY A 136 -7.20 -0.23 8.37
N GLY A 137 -7.69 -0.39 7.15
CA GLY A 137 -8.32 0.69 6.42
C GLY A 137 -8.44 0.42 4.94
N GLY A 138 -9.00 1.38 4.22
CA GLY A 138 -9.12 1.33 2.77
C GLY A 138 -8.97 2.71 2.16
N GLY A 139 -8.32 2.76 1.00
CA GLY A 139 -8.16 3.97 0.22
C GLY A 139 -8.24 3.67 -1.27
N MET A 140 -8.92 4.55 -2.01
CA MET A 140 -9.12 4.38 -3.43
C MET A 140 -8.95 5.72 -4.14
N LEU A 141 -8.12 5.75 -5.18
CA LEU A 141 -8.05 6.87 -6.12
C LEU A 141 -8.90 6.56 -7.35
N VAL A 142 -9.50 7.60 -7.90
CA VAL A 142 -10.12 7.57 -9.22
C VAL A 142 -9.11 8.16 -10.19
N LEU A 143 -8.45 7.32 -10.95
CA LEU A 143 -7.56 7.73 -12.02
C LEU A 143 -8.38 7.90 -13.29
N GLU A 144 -8.14 8.97 -14.03
CA GLU A 144 -8.90 9.29 -15.23
C GLU A 144 -8.00 9.93 -16.28
N GLU A 145 -8.23 9.59 -17.53
CA GLU A 145 -7.56 10.22 -18.65
C GLU A 145 -7.90 11.72 -18.70
N LEU A 146 -6.88 12.56 -18.93
CA LEU A 146 -6.98 13.99 -18.71
C LEU A 146 -8.07 14.67 -19.56
N GLU A 147 -8.12 14.36 -20.86
CA GLU A 147 -9.11 14.99 -21.75
C GLU A 147 -10.52 14.46 -21.49
N HIS A 148 -10.65 13.20 -21.08
CA HIS A 148 -11.90 12.64 -20.64
C HIS A 148 -12.40 13.35 -19.36
N ALA A 149 -11.53 13.61 -18.40
CA ALA A 149 -11.87 14.32 -17.16
C ALA A 149 -12.28 15.78 -17.46
N LYS A 150 -11.54 16.49 -18.31
CA LYS A 150 -11.86 17.86 -18.74
C LYS A 150 -13.20 17.94 -19.48
N ALA A 151 -13.44 17.00 -20.41
CA ALA A 151 -14.67 16.98 -21.21
C ALA A 151 -15.95 16.87 -20.37
N ARG A 152 -15.90 16.20 -19.23
CA ARG A 152 -17.04 16.10 -18.29
C ARG A 152 -17.02 17.12 -17.15
N GLY A 153 -16.05 18.05 -17.14
CA GLY A 153 -15.93 19.06 -16.09
C GLY A 153 -15.55 18.48 -14.72
N ALA A 154 -14.75 17.41 -14.70
CA ALA A 154 -14.34 16.80 -13.46
C ALA A 154 -13.44 17.74 -12.62
N LYS A 155 -13.56 17.68 -11.30
CA LYS A 155 -12.56 18.29 -10.43
C LYS A 155 -11.29 17.45 -10.44
N ILE A 156 -10.20 18.04 -10.90
CA ILE A 156 -8.87 17.41 -10.94
C ILE A 156 -8.12 17.83 -9.68
N TYR A 157 -7.65 16.87 -8.90
CA TYR A 157 -6.91 17.10 -7.65
C TYR A 157 -5.39 17.13 -7.87
N GLY A 158 -4.91 16.42 -8.87
CA GLY A 158 -3.49 16.32 -9.22
C GLY A 158 -3.29 15.42 -10.41
N GLU A 159 -2.05 15.29 -10.85
CA GLU A 159 -1.62 14.46 -11.96
C GLU A 159 -0.56 13.46 -11.46
N ILE A 160 -0.65 12.20 -11.89
CA ILE A 160 0.41 11.20 -11.68
C ILE A 160 1.43 11.37 -12.80
N VAL A 161 2.60 11.89 -12.47
CA VAL A 161 3.66 12.18 -13.44
C VAL A 161 4.74 11.11 -13.48
N GLY A 162 4.84 10.26 -12.44
CA GLY A 162 5.81 9.17 -12.41
C GLY A 162 5.46 8.13 -11.36
N HIS A 163 5.89 6.91 -11.60
CA HIS A 163 5.85 5.82 -10.63
C HIS A 163 6.96 4.82 -10.95
N CYS A 164 7.37 4.07 -9.94
CA CYS A 164 8.30 2.95 -10.12
C CYS A 164 7.96 1.83 -9.13
N ALA A 165 8.20 0.62 -9.55
CA ALA A 165 8.17 -0.58 -8.73
C ALA A 165 9.39 -1.45 -9.06
N ASN A 166 10.20 -1.77 -8.07
CA ASN A 166 11.38 -2.60 -8.24
C ASN A 166 11.52 -3.60 -7.09
N SER A 167 12.52 -4.45 -7.16
CA SER A 167 12.96 -5.31 -6.06
C SER A 167 14.27 -4.77 -5.49
N ASP A 168 14.40 -4.76 -4.17
CA ASP A 168 15.68 -4.48 -3.50
C ASP A 168 16.71 -5.62 -3.79
N GLY A 169 16.22 -6.86 -3.85
CA GLY A 169 17.05 -8.02 -4.20
C GLY A 169 18.13 -8.37 -3.17
N TYR A 170 18.05 -7.79 -1.98
CA TYR A 170 19.05 -7.92 -0.93
C TYR A 170 18.65 -8.97 0.12
N ASP A 171 17.58 -8.75 0.83
CA ASP A 171 17.08 -9.60 1.91
C ASP A 171 15.56 -9.67 1.88
N MET A 172 14.96 -10.72 2.48
CA MET A 172 13.50 -10.87 2.50
C MET A 172 12.79 -9.83 3.37
N VAL A 173 13.46 -9.30 4.39
CA VAL A 173 12.86 -8.45 5.41
C VAL A 173 13.63 -7.13 5.59
N ALA A 174 14.96 -7.19 5.64
CA ALA A 174 15.80 -6.03 5.91
C ALA A 174 16.07 -5.22 4.63
N PRO A 175 15.69 -3.93 4.58
CA PRO A 175 15.98 -3.09 3.42
C PRO A 175 17.47 -2.73 3.35
N SER A 176 18.06 -2.76 2.15
CA SER A 176 19.42 -2.27 1.91
C SER A 176 19.47 -0.74 1.81
N GLY A 177 18.37 -0.11 1.42
CA GLY A 177 18.27 1.30 1.04
C GLY A 177 18.59 1.56 -0.44
N GLU A 178 19.37 0.72 -1.10
CA GLU A 178 19.75 0.89 -2.52
C GLU A 178 18.54 0.75 -3.45
N GLY A 179 17.68 -0.24 -3.21
CA GLY A 179 16.44 -0.42 -3.97
C GLY A 179 15.52 0.79 -3.86
N ALA A 180 15.45 1.42 -2.69
CA ALA A 180 14.67 2.65 -2.49
C ALA A 180 15.27 3.84 -3.29
N VAL A 181 16.60 3.97 -3.35
CA VAL A 181 17.27 4.98 -4.19
C VAL A 181 16.90 4.78 -5.66
N ARG A 182 17.03 3.56 -6.19
CA ARG A 182 16.67 3.26 -7.59
C ARG A 182 15.20 3.56 -7.86
N CYS A 183 14.32 3.12 -6.97
CA CYS A 183 12.88 3.33 -7.13
C CYS A 183 12.52 4.82 -7.19
N MET A 184 13.02 5.62 -6.26
CA MET A 184 12.78 7.06 -6.25
C MET A 184 13.40 7.76 -7.47
N SER A 185 14.62 7.40 -7.85
CA SER A 185 15.30 7.97 -9.01
C SER A 185 14.55 7.67 -10.32
N GLU A 186 14.04 6.45 -10.48
CA GLU A 186 13.26 6.06 -11.65
C GLU A 186 11.90 6.76 -11.68
N ALA A 187 11.21 6.84 -10.54
CA ALA A 187 9.94 7.56 -10.44
C ALA A 187 10.07 9.06 -10.77
N LEU A 188 11.25 9.64 -10.54
CA LEU A 188 11.58 11.04 -10.83
C LEU A 188 12.20 11.23 -12.24
N SER A 189 12.41 10.16 -12.98
CA SER A 189 13.03 10.23 -14.30
C SER A 189 12.20 11.09 -15.27
N GLY A 190 12.84 12.09 -15.87
CA GLY A 190 12.18 13.03 -16.79
C GLY A 190 11.37 14.14 -16.10
N ILE A 191 11.31 14.17 -14.77
CA ILE A 191 10.64 15.22 -14.00
C ILE A 191 11.68 16.30 -13.65
N ASN A 192 11.45 17.53 -14.09
CA ASN A 192 12.34 18.66 -13.84
C ASN A 192 11.88 19.54 -12.69
N GLU A 193 10.64 19.40 -12.27
CA GLU A 193 10.03 20.17 -11.21
C GLU A 193 10.63 19.80 -9.86
N LYS A 194 10.65 20.78 -8.95
CA LYS A 194 11.10 20.59 -7.58
C LYS A 194 10.08 19.72 -6.82
N VAL A 195 10.58 18.72 -6.10
CA VAL A 195 9.77 17.98 -5.11
C VAL A 195 9.68 18.79 -3.83
N ASP A 196 8.50 19.25 -3.49
CA ASP A 196 8.27 20.05 -2.28
C ASP A 196 8.07 19.21 -1.03
N TYR A 197 7.48 18.00 -1.19
CA TYR A 197 7.05 17.18 -0.07
C TYR A 197 7.12 15.68 -0.38
N ILE A 198 7.55 14.92 0.61
CA ILE A 198 7.55 13.45 0.62
C ILE A 198 6.69 12.97 1.78
N ASN A 199 5.63 12.21 1.49
CA ASN A 199 4.98 11.38 2.48
C ASN A 199 5.66 10.00 2.46
N ALA A 200 6.52 9.77 3.41
CA ALA A 200 7.39 8.62 3.44
C ALA A 200 6.67 7.33 3.88
N HIS A 201 7.31 6.21 3.68
CA HIS A 201 6.88 4.95 4.29
C HIS A 201 6.91 5.07 5.81
N GLY A 202 8.02 5.49 6.40
CA GLY A 202 8.15 5.92 7.79
C GLY A 202 7.26 5.16 8.76
N THR A 203 7.62 3.92 9.08
CA THR A 203 6.75 3.01 9.84
C THR A 203 6.98 3.05 11.34
N SER A 204 7.89 3.90 11.81
CA SER A 204 8.31 3.93 13.23
C SER A 204 9.19 2.73 13.62
N THR A 205 9.84 2.10 12.64
CA THR A 205 10.76 0.99 12.90
C THR A 205 12.20 1.48 13.06
N PRO A 206 12.99 0.90 13.98
CA PRO A 206 14.35 1.36 14.25
C PRO A 206 15.26 1.38 13.00
N VAL A 207 15.20 0.35 12.18
CA VAL A 207 16.06 0.20 10.98
C VAL A 207 15.43 0.85 9.76
N GLY A 208 14.14 0.59 9.49
CA GLY A 208 13.47 1.01 8.27
C GLY A 208 13.48 2.52 8.07
N ASP A 209 13.16 3.28 9.11
CA ASP A 209 13.10 4.75 9.05
C ASP A 209 14.47 5.37 8.71
N ILE A 210 15.57 4.81 9.24
CA ILE A 210 16.93 5.30 8.96
C ILE A 210 17.35 4.99 7.53
N GLN A 211 17.07 3.79 7.05
CA GLN A 211 17.42 3.39 5.67
C GLN A 211 16.66 4.25 4.64
N GLU A 212 15.40 4.55 4.91
CA GLU A 212 14.60 5.44 4.05
C GLU A 212 15.15 6.86 4.04
N LEU A 213 15.53 7.42 5.20
CA LEU A 213 16.17 8.74 5.26
C LEU A 213 17.50 8.80 4.50
N HIS A 214 18.32 7.76 4.60
CA HIS A 214 19.57 7.66 3.84
C HIS A 214 19.29 7.62 2.32
N ALA A 215 18.30 6.83 1.90
CA ALA A 215 17.91 6.74 0.50
C ALA A 215 17.40 8.09 -0.04
N ILE A 216 16.54 8.79 0.71
CA ILE A 216 16.06 10.12 0.33
C ILE A 216 17.23 11.09 0.20
N ARG A 217 18.14 11.12 1.16
CA ARG A 217 19.33 12.00 1.09
C ARG A 217 20.19 11.70 -0.13
N GLU A 218 20.38 10.43 -0.46
CA GLU A 218 21.17 10.03 -1.63
C GLU A 218 20.53 10.51 -2.93
N VAL A 219 19.20 10.38 -3.08
CA VAL A 219 18.48 10.85 -4.27
C VAL A 219 18.55 12.36 -4.47
N PHE A 220 18.61 13.11 -3.35
CA PHE A 220 18.61 14.58 -3.39
C PHE A 220 19.99 15.20 -3.08
N LYS A 221 21.06 14.42 -3.00
CA LYS A 221 22.40 14.88 -2.61
C LYS A 221 22.97 16.01 -3.48
N ASP A 222 22.69 15.94 -4.78
CA ASP A 222 23.16 16.92 -5.77
C ASP A 222 22.15 18.05 -6.02
N LYS A 223 21.08 18.14 -5.23
CA LYS A 223 20.07 19.18 -5.31
C LYS A 223 20.38 20.28 -4.27
N GLU A 224 20.09 21.52 -4.61
CA GLU A 224 20.23 22.66 -3.70
C GLU A 224 19.15 22.70 -2.60
N TYR A 225 18.31 21.67 -2.51
CA TYR A 225 17.20 21.58 -1.56
C TYR A 225 16.94 20.13 -1.13
N LEU A 226 16.34 19.99 0.03
CA LEU A 226 15.71 18.73 0.47
C LEU A 226 14.19 18.93 0.56
N PRO A 227 13.38 17.98 0.09
CA PRO A 227 11.94 18.03 0.28
C PRO A 227 11.56 18.03 1.76
N LYS A 228 10.42 18.63 2.10
CA LYS A 228 9.80 18.43 3.41
C LYS A 228 9.36 16.97 3.54
N LEU A 229 9.58 16.39 4.72
CA LEU A 229 9.33 14.98 4.96
C LEU A 229 8.39 14.80 6.15
N THR A 230 7.39 13.93 5.99
CA THR A 230 6.60 13.38 7.09
C THR A 230 6.21 11.94 6.79
N SER A 231 5.67 11.25 7.79
CA SER A 231 4.90 10.03 7.59
C SER A 231 3.54 10.17 8.27
N THR A 232 2.47 10.04 7.49
CA THR A 232 1.09 10.05 8.03
C THR A 232 0.81 8.88 8.95
N LYS A 233 1.68 7.86 8.97
CA LYS A 233 1.57 6.72 9.89
C LYS A 233 1.76 7.08 11.36
N SER A 234 2.30 8.27 11.65
CA SER A 234 2.25 8.83 13.01
C SER A 234 0.83 9.02 13.55
N ILE A 235 -0.16 9.12 12.66
CA ILE A 235 -1.57 9.32 12.99
C ILE A 235 -2.40 8.07 12.70
N THR A 236 -2.17 7.43 11.55
CA THR A 236 -3.02 6.33 11.06
C THR A 236 -2.53 4.95 11.52
N GLY A 237 -1.28 4.81 11.93
CA GLY A 237 -0.60 3.51 11.99
C GLY A 237 -0.29 2.98 10.59
N HIS A 238 0.08 1.69 10.52
CA HIS A 238 0.56 1.03 9.29
C HIS A 238 -0.27 -0.18 8.95
#